data_2448ff6c5a325a52c1998bd36b06fde8
#
_entry.id   2448ff6c5a325a52c1998bd36b06fde8
#
_cell.length_a   1.000
_cell.length_b   1.000
_cell.length_c   1.000
_cell.angle_alpha   90.00
_cell.angle_beta   90.00
_cell.angle_gamma   90.00
#
_symmetry.space_group_name_H-M   'P 1'
#
loop_
_entity.id
_entity.type
_entity.pdbx_description
1 polymer ?
#
loop_
_entity_poly.entity_id
_entity_poly.type
_entity_poly.pdbx_seq_one_letter_code
_entity_poly.pdbx_strand_id
1 'polypeptide(L)'
;MKKAFSLILALALALCCFSFTASADEAPVVLTVAVSDGTNIEDFNTNEMTLYIEEKLGVDLQITAYDSSEYDSKINIMINAGDKLEDIIVGGLGGDAAIFDYAQQGAIIPLTEYYYNPEIAVNLTEAIERVGFDFRGAMTMPDGEIYGIASLNQSWGNEYGNGRAWVYTPWLEALGATAPTTTAELEALLEKAVATDLNGNGQKDEIGLAGYDGISGQWFNWLMNAFTYCNNQKGWMQVNDGVVSFAYTTDEWRQGIEYIRGLMAKGLIPTENLTQDLATGYTGMVNTEDVTCFMVGYTNADRMTDIERKGLYTAVLPVTGPNGNRTTMFSQSVPSTGMVITADCENPEMAFRVGDLMVCEELSITTRFGKKGVEWDYVSELENGSDYECPYSPHFPPFIALYHDSQYWGSGAMQNVSWMQKNPFIRQYGIAAGMAYAAGTMTQFDLEFANGATLYQTAGLTPKETVQKLIYSAEEQQIVTDVKTDLNTYIKETNAAWLTGAQELNDDTWNAYLKTIESMNAAEWLKVAQAAYDRSVGK
;
A
#
# COMPACT_ATOMS: atom_id res chain seq x y z
N MET A 1 -6.85 -33.63 -33.62
CA MET A 1 -6.64 -32.17 -33.62
C MET A 1 -6.29 -31.55 -32.26
N LYS A 2 -6.37 -32.26 -31.13
CA LYS A 2 -6.00 -31.73 -29.79
C LYS A 2 -4.52 -31.91 -29.39
N LYS A 3 -3.73 -32.68 -30.15
CA LYS A 3 -2.29 -32.91 -29.88
C LYS A 3 -1.34 -31.99 -30.68
N ALA A 4 -1.84 -31.25 -31.66
CA ALA A 4 -1.02 -30.32 -32.46
C ALA A 4 -0.96 -28.91 -31.86
N PHE A 5 -1.90 -28.53 -30.99
CA PHE A 5 -1.92 -27.21 -30.32
C PHE A 5 -1.00 -27.15 -29.09
N SER A 6 -0.76 -28.28 -28.43
CA SER A 6 0.17 -28.36 -27.27
C SER A 6 1.65 -28.24 -27.67
N LEU A 7 2.01 -28.61 -28.91
CA LEU A 7 3.40 -28.57 -29.37
C LEU A 7 3.83 -27.18 -29.87
N ILE A 8 2.87 -26.33 -30.25
CA ILE A 8 3.15 -24.96 -30.72
C ILE A 8 3.27 -24.01 -29.52
N LEU A 9 2.57 -24.26 -28.41
CA LEU A 9 2.70 -23.46 -27.19
C LEU A 9 4.01 -23.78 -26.42
N ALA A 10 4.47 -25.03 -26.48
CA ALA A 10 5.75 -25.41 -25.87
C ALA A 10 6.98 -24.90 -26.66
N LEU A 11 6.84 -24.60 -27.96
CA LEU A 11 7.91 -24.02 -28.77
C LEU A 11 7.97 -22.49 -28.66
N ALA A 12 6.91 -21.82 -28.27
CA ALA A 12 6.87 -20.38 -28.05
C ALA A 12 7.48 -19.97 -26.70
N LEU A 13 7.42 -20.84 -25.67
CA LEU A 13 8.07 -20.64 -24.36
C LEU A 13 9.58 -20.92 -24.36
N ALA A 14 10.10 -21.59 -25.38
CA ALA A 14 11.53 -21.91 -25.50
C ALA A 14 12.34 -20.87 -26.30
N LEU A 15 11.72 -19.81 -26.83
CA LEU A 15 12.40 -18.81 -27.66
C LEU A 15 12.58 -17.43 -27.01
N CYS A 16 12.19 -17.24 -25.74
CA CYS A 16 12.43 -15.98 -25.01
C CYS A 16 13.70 -15.98 -24.15
N CYS A 17 14.54 -17.01 -24.25
CA CYS A 17 15.91 -16.92 -23.75
C CYS A 17 16.80 -16.32 -24.85
N PHE A 18 16.74 -15.01 -25.07
CA PHE A 18 17.86 -14.31 -25.70
C PHE A 18 19.04 -14.40 -24.73
N SER A 19 19.82 -15.47 -24.90
CA SER A 19 21.17 -15.52 -24.39
C SER A 19 21.96 -14.43 -25.11
N PHE A 20 22.17 -13.29 -24.44
CA PHE A 20 23.32 -12.46 -24.77
C PHE A 20 24.53 -13.35 -24.47
N THR A 21 25.07 -14.00 -25.49
CA THR A 21 26.42 -14.57 -25.42
C THR A 21 27.34 -13.37 -25.37
N ALA A 22 27.75 -12.96 -24.17
CA ALA A 22 28.89 -12.09 -24.02
C ALA A 22 30.03 -12.70 -24.84
N SER A 23 30.55 -11.94 -25.76
CA SER A 23 31.77 -12.33 -26.51
C SER A 23 32.86 -12.50 -25.47
N ALA A 24 33.51 -13.66 -25.44
CA ALA A 24 34.47 -14.04 -24.40
C ALA A 24 35.78 -13.21 -24.40
N ASP A 25 35.80 -12.03 -25.02
CA ASP A 25 37.00 -11.18 -25.22
C ASP A 25 36.83 -9.70 -24.75
N GLU A 26 35.67 -9.27 -24.28
CA GLU A 26 35.52 -7.92 -23.69
C GLU A 26 35.51 -8.00 -22.14
N ALA A 27 36.29 -7.13 -21.51
CA ALA A 27 36.28 -7.00 -20.05
C ALA A 27 34.87 -6.60 -19.59
N PRO A 28 34.37 -7.12 -18.45
CA PRO A 28 33.06 -6.77 -17.95
C PRO A 28 32.94 -5.25 -17.72
N VAL A 29 31.75 -4.70 -17.95
CA VAL A 29 31.47 -3.30 -17.62
C VAL A 29 31.47 -3.19 -16.10
N VAL A 30 32.32 -2.34 -15.55
CA VAL A 30 32.39 -2.07 -14.11
C VAL A 30 31.37 -1.00 -13.76
N LEU A 31 30.53 -1.26 -12.77
CA LEU A 31 29.57 -0.31 -12.20
C LEU A 31 29.74 -0.21 -10.70
N THR A 32 29.91 1.00 -10.20
CA THR A 32 29.97 1.28 -8.76
C THR A 32 28.56 1.48 -8.21
N VAL A 33 28.28 0.93 -7.02
CA VAL A 33 26.95 0.95 -6.41
C VAL A 33 27.01 1.38 -4.96
N ALA A 34 26.27 2.41 -4.59
CA ALA A 34 26.02 2.78 -3.20
C ALA A 34 24.73 2.12 -2.70
N VAL A 35 24.77 1.51 -1.53
CA VAL A 35 23.62 0.89 -0.87
C VAL A 35 23.72 1.08 0.65
N SER A 36 22.57 1.13 1.35
CA SER A 36 22.61 1.06 2.82
C SER A 36 22.91 -0.36 3.27
N ASP A 37 23.76 -0.53 4.27
CA ASP A 37 24.01 -1.84 4.86
C ASP A 37 22.74 -2.47 5.44
N GLY A 38 22.79 -3.75 5.71
CA GLY A 38 21.71 -4.51 6.34
C GLY A 38 22.28 -5.45 7.40
N THR A 39 21.73 -5.41 8.60
CA THR A 39 22.20 -6.25 9.72
C THR A 39 22.19 -7.74 9.42
N ASN A 40 21.40 -8.15 8.43
CA ASN A 40 21.24 -9.55 8.04
C ASN A 40 21.87 -9.88 6.67
N ILE A 41 22.71 -8.97 6.12
CA ILE A 41 23.46 -9.20 4.88
C ILE A 41 24.93 -9.35 5.25
N GLU A 42 25.56 -10.42 4.78
CA GLU A 42 26.96 -10.70 5.08
C GLU A 42 27.90 -9.78 4.26
N ASP A 43 27.76 -9.82 2.94
CA ASP A 43 28.55 -8.98 2.02
C ASP A 43 27.83 -8.90 0.66
N PHE A 44 27.50 -7.69 0.24
CA PHE A 44 26.84 -7.46 -1.04
C PHE A 44 27.68 -7.92 -2.26
N ASN A 45 29.00 -7.81 -2.20
CA ASN A 45 29.90 -8.16 -3.33
C ASN A 45 30.02 -9.68 -3.53
N THR A 46 29.75 -10.47 -2.51
CA THR A 46 29.76 -11.95 -2.59
C THR A 46 28.38 -12.55 -2.51
N ASN A 47 27.34 -11.71 -2.49
CA ASN A 47 25.95 -12.11 -2.39
C ASN A 47 25.50 -12.89 -3.64
N GLU A 48 24.77 -14.01 -3.47
CA GLU A 48 24.34 -14.85 -4.59
C GLU A 48 23.51 -14.09 -5.63
N MET A 49 22.70 -13.12 -5.18
CA MET A 49 21.91 -12.28 -6.09
C MET A 49 22.78 -11.34 -6.91
N THR A 50 23.84 -10.78 -6.33
CA THR A 50 24.84 -9.96 -7.03
C THR A 50 25.54 -10.78 -8.10
N LEU A 51 26.09 -11.94 -7.71
CA LEU A 51 26.78 -12.84 -8.64
C LEU A 51 25.87 -13.29 -9.79
N TYR A 52 24.59 -13.51 -9.52
CA TYR A 52 23.60 -13.83 -10.54
C TYR A 52 23.41 -12.69 -11.56
N ILE A 53 23.32 -11.44 -11.06
CA ILE A 53 23.17 -10.26 -11.92
C ILE A 53 24.42 -10.07 -12.78
N GLU A 54 25.61 -10.22 -12.20
CA GLU A 54 26.89 -10.12 -12.88
C GLU A 54 27.02 -11.18 -14.01
N GLU A 55 26.69 -12.43 -13.71
CA GLU A 55 26.69 -13.51 -14.69
C GLU A 55 25.72 -13.25 -15.84
N LYS A 56 24.51 -12.76 -15.54
CA LYS A 56 23.46 -12.54 -16.54
C LYS A 56 23.75 -11.39 -17.49
N LEU A 57 24.36 -10.32 -16.98
CA LEU A 57 24.57 -9.09 -17.74
C LEU A 57 26.02 -8.90 -18.19
N GLY A 58 26.97 -9.71 -17.71
CA GLY A 58 28.39 -9.53 -17.99
C GLY A 58 28.98 -8.27 -17.40
N VAL A 59 28.53 -7.89 -16.20
CA VAL A 59 28.98 -6.71 -15.43
C VAL A 59 29.80 -7.11 -14.22
N ASP A 60 30.57 -6.17 -13.68
CA ASP A 60 31.26 -6.25 -12.38
C ASP A 60 30.67 -5.17 -11.47
N LEU A 61 29.93 -5.55 -10.43
CA LEU A 61 29.27 -4.63 -9.49
C LEU A 61 30.15 -4.40 -8.28
N GLN A 62 30.74 -3.22 -8.20
CA GLN A 62 31.55 -2.80 -7.05
C GLN A 62 30.70 -2.07 -6.03
N ILE A 63 30.23 -2.81 -5.01
CA ILE A 63 29.21 -2.34 -4.09
C ILE A 63 29.86 -1.79 -2.82
N THR A 64 29.55 -0.53 -2.49
CA THR A 64 29.87 0.13 -1.25
C THR A 64 28.64 0.16 -0.35
N ALA A 65 28.67 -0.59 0.75
CA ALA A 65 27.64 -0.56 1.76
C ALA A 65 27.95 0.52 2.81
N TYR A 66 26.99 1.42 3.03
CA TYR A 66 27.09 2.50 4.02
C TYR A 66 26.22 2.18 5.24
N ASP A 67 26.61 2.63 6.41
CA ASP A 67 25.82 2.47 7.64
C ASP A 67 24.39 2.99 7.44
N SER A 68 23.40 2.14 7.71
CA SER A 68 21.99 2.43 7.43
C SER A 68 21.44 3.61 8.23
N SER A 69 22.03 3.93 9.38
CA SER A 69 21.62 5.07 10.20
C SER A 69 22.08 6.42 9.64
N GLU A 70 23.11 6.43 8.80
CA GLU A 70 23.73 7.63 8.23
C GLU A 70 23.53 7.73 6.72
N TYR A 71 23.11 6.66 6.05
CA TYR A 71 23.10 6.54 4.60
C TYR A 71 22.38 7.69 3.89
N ASP A 72 21.13 7.94 4.24
CA ASP A 72 20.31 8.99 3.62
C ASP A 72 20.95 10.37 3.77
N SER A 73 21.46 10.66 4.96
CA SER A 73 22.14 11.93 5.24
C SER A 73 23.44 12.06 4.44
N LYS A 74 24.20 10.97 4.33
CA LYS A 74 25.47 10.95 3.60
C LYS A 74 25.27 11.13 2.10
N ILE A 75 24.35 10.42 1.49
CA ILE A 75 24.00 10.58 0.07
C ILE A 75 23.58 12.03 -0.21
N ASN A 76 22.70 12.58 0.63
CA ASN A 76 22.26 13.98 0.49
C ASN A 76 23.44 14.98 0.60
N ILE A 77 24.35 14.77 1.53
CA ILE A 77 25.54 15.62 1.68
C ILE A 77 26.43 15.54 0.45
N MET A 78 26.73 14.34 -0.06
CA MET A 78 27.57 14.12 -1.24
C MET A 78 26.97 14.80 -2.47
N ILE A 79 25.68 14.64 -2.71
CA ILE A 79 24.98 15.29 -3.83
C ILE A 79 25.07 16.82 -3.71
N ASN A 80 24.73 17.38 -2.55
CA ASN A 80 24.76 18.85 -2.36
C ASN A 80 26.17 19.45 -2.36
N ALA A 81 27.20 18.66 -2.04
CA ALA A 81 28.59 19.09 -2.14
C ALA A 81 29.14 19.02 -3.57
N GLY A 82 28.46 18.33 -4.48
CA GLY A 82 28.96 18.03 -5.83
C GLY A 82 30.12 17.05 -5.80
N ASP A 83 30.16 16.15 -4.81
CA ASP A 83 31.16 15.11 -4.73
C ASP A 83 30.93 14.07 -5.85
N LYS A 84 32.00 13.36 -6.25
CA LYS A 84 31.84 12.23 -7.19
C LYS A 84 30.98 11.14 -6.51
N LEU A 85 29.94 10.70 -7.22
CA LEU A 85 29.02 9.67 -6.77
C LEU A 85 29.36 8.31 -7.39
N GLU A 86 28.88 7.24 -6.77
CA GLU A 86 28.80 5.94 -7.41
C GLU A 86 27.84 6.00 -8.63
N ASP A 87 28.04 5.13 -9.61
CA ASP A 87 27.22 5.08 -10.83
C ASP A 87 25.74 4.85 -10.52
N ILE A 88 25.48 4.06 -9.49
CA ILE A 88 24.14 3.65 -9.04
C ILE A 88 23.99 3.95 -7.56
N ILE A 89 22.85 4.58 -7.18
CA ILE A 89 22.45 4.75 -5.79
C ILE A 89 21.15 3.98 -5.54
N VAL A 90 21.17 3.07 -4.57
CA VAL A 90 20.05 2.18 -4.23
C VAL A 90 19.45 2.56 -2.89
N GLY A 91 18.19 3.04 -2.89
CA GLY A 91 17.55 3.57 -1.68
C GLY A 91 18.16 4.88 -1.19
N GLY A 92 17.82 5.33 0.00
CA GLY A 92 18.41 6.54 0.61
C GLY A 92 18.08 7.87 -0.08
N LEU A 93 16.99 7.92 -0.82
CA LEU A 93 16.71 8.96 -1.80
C LEU A 93 15.75 10.05 -1.29
N GLY A 94 15.32 10.01 -0.04
CA GLY A 94 14.52 11.06 0.60
C GLY A 94 13.10 11.27 0.03
N GLY A 95 12.66 10.42 -0.91
CA GLY A 95 11.36 10.51 -1.57
C GLY A 95 11.34 11.42 -2.82
N ASP A 96 10.17 11.53 -3.46
CA ASP A 96 10.03 12.13 -4.80
C ASP A 96 10.52 13.57 -4.88
N ALA A 97 10.29 14.38 -3.85
CA ALA A 97 10.74 15.77 -3.83
C ALA A 97 12.27 15.87 -3.84
N ALA A 98 12.95 15.06 -3.03
CA ALA A 98 14.42 15.04 -3.00
C ALA A 98 15.00 14.49 -4.30
N ILE A 99 14.39 13.45 -4.88
CA ILE A 99 14.78 12.91 -6.19
C ILE A 99 14.66 13.98 -7.27
N PHE A 100 13.57 14.74 -7.26
CA PHE A 100 13.40 15.83 -8.21
C PHE A 100 14.44 16.94 -8.01
N ASP A 101 14.75 17.30 -6.75
CA ASP A 101 15.81 18.26 -6.44
C ASP A 101 17.18 17.78 -6.92
N TYR A 102 17.52 16.49 -6.76
CA TYR A 102 18.77 15.91 -7.27
C TYR A 102 18.84 15.95 -8.80
N ALA A 103 17.70 15.70 -9.47
CA ALA A 103 17.60 15.83 -10.92
C ALA A 103 17.81 17.27 -11.40
N GLN A 104 17.21 18.25 -10.70
CA GLN A 104 17.38 19.67 -11.03
C GLN A 104 18.81 20.16 -10.78
N GLN A 105 19.54 19.56 -9.85
CA GLN A 105 20.96 19.80 -9.63
C GLN A 105 21.85 19.12 -10.67
N GLY A 106 21.29 18.23 -11.52
CA GLY A 106 22.06 17.46 -12.51
C GLY A 106 22.89 16.33 -11.89
N ALA A 107 22.58 15.90 -10.66
CA ALA A 107 23.28 14.81 -9.98
C ALA A 107 22.84 13.42 -10.48
N ILE A 108 21.61 13.31 -10.97
CA ILE A 108 21.03 12.08 -11.51
C ILE A 108 20.47 12.32 -12.92
N ILE A 109 20.41 11.27 -13.74
CA ILE A 109 20.00 11.37 -15.14
C ILE A 109 18.55 10.94 -15.36
N PRO A 110 17.85 11.47 -16.39
CA PRO A 110 16.54 10.99 -16.78
C PRO A 110 16.63 9.58 -17.39
N LEU A 111 15.66 8.75 -17.07
CA LEU A 111 15.56 7.35 -17.51
C LEU A 111 14.37 7.11 -18.45
N THR A 112 13.64 8.15 -18.82
CA THR A 112 12.39 8.06 -19.59
C THR A 112 12.56 7.31 -20.89
N GLU A 113 13.62 7.60 -21.65
CA GLU A 113 13.89 6.92 -22.93
C GLU A 113 14.10 5.42 -22.73
N TYR A 114 14.76 5.01 -21.65
CA TYR A 114 14.95 3.58 -21.34
C TYR A 114 13.62 2.93 -20.96
N TYR A 115 12.80 3.59 -20.14
CA TYR A 115 11.49 3.06 -19.70
C TYR A 115 10.52 2.77 -20.85
N TYR A 116 10.60 3.55 -21.94
CA TYR A 116 9.74 3.38 -23.11
C TYR A 116 10.38 2.55 -24.23
N ASN A 117 11.59 2.02 -24.00
CA ASN A 117 12.25 1.11 -24.93
C ASN A 117 12.09 -0.34 -24.44
N PRO A 118 11.21 -1.15 -25.05
CA PRO A 118 10.94 -2.52 -24.60
C PRO A 118 12.13 -3.48 -24.79
N GLU A 119 13.15 -3.11 -25.58
CA GLU A 119 14.37 -3.90 -25.74
C GLU A 119 15.36 -3.66 -24.58
N ILE A 120 15.16 -2.59 -23.81
CA ILE A 120 15.97 -2.22 -22.65
C ILE A 120 15.19 -2.51 -21.37
N ALA A 121 13.94 -2.04 -21.26
CA ALA A 121 13.05 -2.22 -20.12
C ALA A 121 12.23 -3.51 -20.24
N VAL A 122 12.89 -4.65 -20.38
CA VAL A 122 12.22 -5.96 -20.60
C VAL A 122 11.41 -6.37 -19.38
N ASN A 123 12.05 -6.44 -18.22
CA ASN A 123 11.41 -6.88 -16.97
C ASN A 123 10.44 -5.86 -16.40
N LEU A 124 10.69 -4.56 -16.58
CA LEU A 124 9.75 -3.50 -16.25
C LEU A 124 8.48 -3.58 -17.11
N THR A 125 8.60 -3.89 -18.39
CA THR A 125 7.45 -4.07 -19.27
C THR A 125 6.61 -5.28 -18.84
N GLU A 126 7.25 -6.41 -18.57
CA GLU A 126 6.57 -7.60 -18.02
C GLU A 126 5.95 -7.32 -16.65
N ALA A 127 6.61 -6.53 -15.81
CA ALA A 127 6.09 -6.14 -14.52
C ALA A 127 4.82 -5.27 -14.64
N ILE A 128 4.77 -4.32 -15.58
CA ILE A 128 3.57 -3.52 -15.86
C ILE A 128 2.40 -4.42 -16.26
N GLU A 129 2.63 -5.39 -17.15
CA GLU A 129 1.61 -6.37 -17.54
C GLU A 129 1.15 -7.21 -16.34
N ARG A 130 2.09 -7.69 -15.54
CA ARG A 130 1.84 -8.50 -14.35
C ARG A 130 1.04 -7.74 -13.28
N VAL A 131 1.40 -6.48 -12.97
CA VAL A 131 0.67 -5.68 -11.99
C VAL A 131 -0.69 -5.19 -12.48
N GLY A 132 -0.93 -5.25 -13.80
CA GLY A 132 -2.21 -4.93 -14.41
C GLY A 132 -2.49 -3.43 -14.55
N PHE A 133 -1.50 -2.56 -14.33
CA PHE A 133 -1.60 -1.12 -14.59
C PHE A 133 -0.25 -0.51 -14.94
N ASP A 134 -0.28 0.52 -15.79
CA ASP A 134 0.91 1.26 -16.15
C ASP A 134 1.26 2.28 -15.06
N PHE A 135 2.32 1.99 -14.31
CA PHE A 135 2.77 2.84 -13.21
C PHE A 135 3.78 3.93 -13.63
N ARG A 136 4.15 4.03 -14.91
CA ARG A 136 5.12 5.04 -15.39
C ARG A 136 4.66 6.45 -15.09
N GLY A 137 3.37 6.74 -15.26
CA GLY A 137 2.81 8.04 -14.88
C GLY A 137 3.02 8.40 -13.40
N ALA A 138 2.94 7.43 -12.48
CA ALA A 138 3.19 7.64 -11.06
C ALA A 138 4.68 7.80 -10.70
N MET A 139 5.60 7.55 -11.65
CA MET A 139 7.04 7.78 -11.54
C MET A 139 7.48 9.07 -12.24
N THR A 140 6.61 9.68 -13.07
CA THR A 140 6.93 10.87 -13.84
C THR A 140 6.97 12.10 -12.95
N MET A 141 8.10 12.81 -12.98
CA MET A 141 8.35 14.03 -12.21
C MET A 141 7.69 15.25 -12.88
N PRO A 142 7.64 16.42 -12.19
CA PRO A 142 6.96 17.63 -12.72
C PRO A 142 7.48 18.15 -14.08
N ASP A 143 8.71 17.81 -14.46
CA ASP A 143 9.33 18.16 -15.75
C ASP A 143 8.98 17.17 -16.88
N GLY A 144 8.23 16.11 -16.57
CA GLY A 144 7.85 15.07 -17.53
C GLY A 144 8.80 13.89 -17.62
N GLU A 145 9.86 13.86 -16.81
CA GLU A 145 10.90 12.82 -16.85
C GLU A 145 10.73 11.80 -15.71
N ILE A 146 11.25 10.60 -15.89
CA ILE A 146 11.39 9.55 -14.88
C ILE A 146 12.87 9.45 -14.50
N TYR A 147 13.18 9.54 -13.21
CA TYR A 147 14.56 9.58 -12.73
C TYR A 147 15.01 8.34 -11.94
N GLY A 148 14.20 7.31 -11.85
CA GLY A 148 14.61 6.13 -11.11
C GLY A 148 13.88 4.85 -11.48
N ILE A 149 14.47 3.73 -11.10
CA ILE A 149 13.87 2.41 -11.23
C ILE A 149 12.80 2.23 -10.16
N ALA A 150 11.63 1.78 -10.57
CA ALA A 150 10.48 1.59 -9.70
C ALA A 150 10.69 0.47 -8.67
N SER A 151 10.25 0.73 -7.46
CA SER A 151 10.03 -0.28 -6.43
C SER A 151 8.55 -0.33 -6.08
N LEU A 152 7.91 -1.49 -6.21
CA LEU A 152 6.48 -1.65 -5.96
C LEU A 152 6.21 -2.93 -5.17
N ASN A 153 5.54 -2.77 -4.05
CA ASN A 153 4.96 -3.87 -3.31
C ASN A 153 3.44 -3.82 -3.46
N GLN A 154 2.93 -4.56 -4.44
CA GLN A 154 1.49 -4.69 -4.61
C GLN A 154 1.01 -5.92 -3.86
N SER A 155 0.09 -5.72 -2.93
CA SER A 155 -0.54 -6.80 -2.19
C SER A 155 -2.01 -6.83 -2.56
N TRP A 156 -2.38 -7.76 -3.44
CA TRP A 156 -3.75 -7.89 -3.93
C TRP A 156 -4.75 -8.04 -2.77
N GLY A 157 -5.83 -7.27 -2.80
CA GLY A 157 -6.77 -7.16 -1.70
C GLY A 157 -6.37 -6.15 -0.62
N ASN A 158 -5.14 -5.69 -0.58
CA ASN A 158 -4.70 -4.68 0.38
C ASN A 158 -5.05 -3.25 -0.03
N GLU A 159 -5.42 -3.03 -1.28
CA GLU A 159 -5.93 -1.74 -1.77
C GLU A 159 -7.14 -1.26 -0.96
N TYR A 160 -7.91 -2.20 -0.39
CA TYR A 160 -9.03 -1.93 0.51
C TYR A 160 -8.68 -2.14 1.99
N GLY A 161 -7.41 -2.43 2.31
CA GLY A 161 -7.02 -2.86 3.65
C GLY A 161 -7.53 -1.96 4.77
N ASN A 162 -7.32 -0.66 4.64
CA ASN A 162 -7.75 0.31 5.65
C ASN A 162 -9.26 0.62 5.63
N GLY A 163 -9.99 0.11 4.66
CA GLY A 163 -11.43 0.33 4.49
C GLY A 163 -12.28 -0.92 4.72
N ARG A 164 -11.74 -1.99 5.32
CA ARG A 164 -12.49 -3.20 5.64
C ARG A 164 -13.16 -3.11 7.01
N ALA A 165 -14.42 -3.52 7.08
CA ALA A 165 -15.14 -3.65 8.34
C ALA A 165 -15.32 -5.12 8.71
N TRP A 166 -15.33 -5.39 10.01
CA TRP A 166 -15.38 -6.70 10.61
C TRP A 166 -16.43 -6.74 11.69
N VAL A 167 -17.30 -7.76 11.67
CA VAL A 167 -18.35 -7.95 12.67
C VAL A 167 -18.11 -9.23 13.45
N TYR A 168 -18.37 -9.20 14.75
CA TYR A 168 -18.27 -10.36 15.62
C TYR A 168 -19.43 -11.32 15.35
N THR A 169 -19.16 -12.42 14.66
CA THR A 169 -20.17 -13.39 14.20
C THR A 169 -21.02 -13.99 15.33
N PRO A 170 -20.45 -14.37 16.50
CA PRO A 170 -21.26 -14.90 17.61
C PRO A 170 -22.39 -13.96 18.06
N TRP A 171 -22.18 -12.65 17.96
CA TRP A 171 -23.23 -11.69 18.33
C TRP A 171 -24.31 -11.58 17.25
N LEU A 172 -23.98 -11.70 15.97
CA LEU A 172 -24.99 -11.80 14.92
C LEU A 172 -25.92 -13.01 15.15
N GLU A 173 -25.33 -14.15 15.48
CA GLU A 173 -26.08 -15.39 15.78
C GLU A 173 -26.96 -15.23 17.02
N ALA A 174 -26.41 -14.71 18.12
CA ALA A 174 -27.16 -14.50 19.36
C ALA A 174 -28.35 -13.52 19.18
N LEU A 175 -28.19 -12.51 18.33
CA LEU A 175 -29.23 -11.52 18.02
C LEU A 175 -30.19 -11.98 16.91
N GLY A 176 -29.95 -13.13 16.27
CA GLY A 176 -30.69 -13.59 15.10
C GLY A 176 -30.61 -12.56 13.95
N ALA A 177 -29.47 -11.89 13.81
CA ALA A 177 -29.22 -10.83 12.83
C ALA A 177 -28.31 -11.29 11.70
N THR A 178 -28.33 -10.55 10.61
CA THR A 178 -27.42 -10.72 9.46
C THR A 178 -26.51 -9.50 9.36
N ALA A 179 -25.41 -9.63 8.63
CA ALA A 179 -24.54 -8.50 8.32
C ALA A 179 -25.34 -7.38 7.64
N PRO A 180 -25.19 -6.11 8.10
CA PRO A 180 -25.96 -4.99 7.57
C PRO A 180 -25.51 -4.63 6.15
N THR A 181 -26.44 -4.22 5.31
CA THR A 181 -26.22 -3.78 3.93
C THR A 181 -26.50 -2.29 3.71
N THR A 182 -27.20 -1.67 4.67
CA THR A 182 -27.56 -0.26 4.65
C THR A 182 -27.19 0.42 5.96
N THR A 183 -27.06 1.76 5.94
CA THR A 183 -26.85 2.55 7.16
C THR A 183 -27.92 2.35 8.21
N ALA A 184 -29.19 2.18 7.79
CA ALA A 184 -30.32 1.93 8.70
C ALA A 184 -30.24 0.53 9.35
N GLU A 185 -29.84 -0.49 8.59
CA GLU A 185 -29.62 -1.84 9.14
C GLU A 185 -28.43 -1.89 10.09
N LEU A 186 -27.35 -1.15 9.79
CA LEU A 186 -26.21 -1.00 10.69
C LEU A 186 -26.63 -0.38 12.00
N GLU A 187 -27.32 0.75 11.97
CA GLU A 187 -27.82 1.42 13.17
C GLU A 187 -28.70 0.49 14.02
N ALA A 188 -29.66 -0.21 13.39
CA ALA A 188 -30.53 -1.16 14.08
C ALA A 188 -29.76 -2.34 14.72
N LEU A 189 -28.71 -2.82 14.06
CA LEU A 189 -27.85 -3.86 14.61
C LEU A 189 -27.07 -3.36 15.83
N LEU A 190 -26.45 -2.18 15.72
CA LEU A 190 -25.71 -1.57 16.82
C LEU A 190 -26.60 -1.26 18.02
N GLU A 191 -27.85 -0.78 17.81
CA GLU A 191 -28.83 -0.56 18.86
C GLU A 191 -29.15 -1.85 19.63
N LYS A 192 -29.34 -2.97 18.91
CA LYS A 192 -29.57 -4.27 19.54
C LYS A 192 -28.35 -4.77 20.31
N ALA A 193 -27.16 -4.63 19.73
CA ALA A 193 -25.91 -5.06 20.36
C ALA A 193 -25.68 -4.34 21.68
N VAL A 194 -25.70 -3.01 21.68
CA VAL A 194 -25.47 -2.19 22.88
C VAL A 194 -26.59 -2.36 23.95
N ALA A 195 -27.80 -2.74 23.56
CA ALA A 195 -28.91 -2.95 24.48
C ALA A 195 -28.91 -4.32 25.18
N THR A 196 -28.08 -5.28 24.70
CA THR A 196 -28.12 -6.68 25.15
C THR A 196 -26.80 -7.05 25.81
N ASP A 197 -26.84 -7.65 27.00
CA ASP A 197 -25.66 -8.27 27.63
C ASP A 197 -25.29 -9.54 26.82
N LEU A 198 -24.40 -9.37 25.85
CA LEU A 198 -24.03 -10.43 24.89
C LEU A 198 -22.84 -11.25 25.37
N ASN A 199 -22.01 -10.70 26.23
CA ASN A 199 -20.88 -11.41 26.83
C ASN A 199 -21.27 -12.13 28.13
N GLY A 200 -22.48 -11.89 28.66
CA GLY A 200 -23.03 -12.57 29.84
C GLY A 200 -22.39 -12.17 31.15
N ASN A 201 -21.76 -11.01 31.24
CA ASN A 201 -21.09 -10.52 32.44
C ASN A 201 -22.04 -9.78 33.42
N GLY A 202 -23.30 -9.62 33.06
CA GLY A 202 -24.34 -8.94 33.83
C GLY A 202 -24.33 -7.42 33.69
N GLN A 203 -23.54 -6.88 32.78
CA GLN A 203 -23.46 -5.46 32.47
C GLN A 203 -23.89 -5.21 31.01
N LYS A 204 -24.17 -3.98 30.68
CA LYS A 204 -24.40 -3.54 29.29
C LYS A 204 -23.24 -2.64 28.91
N ASP A 205 -22.10 -3.25 28.67
CA ASP A 205 -20.85 -2.60 28.34
C ASP A 205 -20.39 -2.91 26.90
N GLU A 206 -21.32 -3.47 26.11
CA GLU A 206 -21.10 -3.75 24.72
C GLU A 206 -20.88 -2.48 23.91
N ILE A 207 -19.83 -2.51 23.07
CA ILE A 207 -19.44 -1.43 22.18
C ILE A 207 -19.97 -1.74 20.78
N GLY A 208 -20.79 -0.84 20.22
CA GLY A 208 -21.33 -1.02 18.89
C GLY A 208 -20.26 -0.99 17.82
N LEU A 209 -19.47 0.08 17.72
CA LEU A 209 -18.38 0.23 16.78
C LEU A 209 -17.16 0.85 17.45
N ALA A 210 -16.09 0.07 17.55
CA ALA A 210 -14.80 0.51 18.09
C ALA A 210 -13.94 1.21 17.04
N GLY A 211 -13.19 2.22 17.45
CA GLY A 211 -12.28 2.97 16.57
C GLY A 211 -11.29 3.83 17.35
N TYR A 212 -10.46 4.57 16.65
CA TYR A 212 -9.42 5.46 17.18
C TYR A 212 -9.11 6.58 16.19
N ASP A 213 -8.27 7.54 16.59
CA ASP A 213 -7.70 8.61 15.76
C ASP A 213 -8.75 9.58 15.16
N GLY A 214 -9.90 9.71 15.82
CA GLY A 214 -10.94 10.66 15.45
C GLY A 214 -11.41 10.53 14.01
N ILE A 215 -11.59 11.66 13.32
CA ILE A 215 -12.03 11.67 11.92
C ILE A 215 -10.94 11.20 10.94
N SER A 216 -9.68 11.06 11.39
CA SER A 216 -8.65 10.39 10.62
C SER A 216 -8.74 8.86 10.74
N GLY A 217 -9.47 8.35 11.72
CA GLY A 217 -9.64 6.91 11.96
C GLY A 217 -10.34 6.19 10.81
N GLN A 218 -10.02 4.92 10.68
CA GLN A 218 -10.61 4.05 9.64
C GLN A 218 -12.12 3.91 9.81
N TRP A 219 -12.60 3.84 11.07
CA TRP A 219 -14.02 3.75 11.42
C TRP A 219 -14.85 4.92 10.88
N PHE A 220 -14.32 6.15 11.02
CA PHE A 220 -14.98 7.34 10.51
C PHE A 220 -15.03 7.35 8.99
N ASN A 221 -13.88 7.10 8.35
CA ASN A 221 -13.78 7.07 6.90
C ASN A 221 -14.66 5.98 6.28
N TRP A 222 -14.77 4.80 6.92
CA TRP A 222 -15.65 3.74 6.46
C TRP A 222 -17.13 4.13 6.50
N LEU A 223 -17.59 4.72 7.60
CA LEU A 223 -18.96 5.22 7.73
C LEU A 223 -19.25 6.35 6.73
N MET A 224 -18.32 7.29 6.59
CA MET A 224 -18.45 8.43 5.67
C MET A 224 -18.57 7.97 4.21
N ASN A 225 -17.94 6.85 3.85
CA ASN A 225 -18.03 6.26 2.52
C ASN A 225 -19.44 5.76 2.13
N ALA A 226 -20.39 5.74 3.04
CA ALA A 226 -21.81 5.56 2.73
C ALA A 226 -22.46 6.84 2.14
N PHE A 227 -21.83 8.00 2.28
CA PHE A 227 -22.35 9.30 1.86
C PHE A 227 -21.55 9.90 0.72
N THR A 228 -20.23 9.95 0.84
CA THR A 228 -19.29 10.43 -0.19
C THR A 228 -18.00 9.61 -0.12
N TYR A 229 -17.24 9.56 -1.24
CA TYR A 229 -15.92 8.93 -1.19
C TYR A 229 -15.01 9.66 -0.20
N CYS A 230 -14.44 8.93 0.72
CA CYS A 230 -13.67 9.45 1.84
C CYS A 230 -12.41 8.61 2.06
N ASN A 231 -11.23 9.24 1.94
CA ASN A 231 -9.95 8.63 2.21
C ASN A 231 -8.99 9.65 2.85
N ASN A 232 -8.78 9.54 4.16
CA ASN A 232 -7.90 10.45 4.91
C ASN A 232 -6.45 10.39 4.46
N GLN A 233 -5.97 9.24 3.98
CA GLN A 233 -4.60 9.07 3.47
C GLN A 233 -4.32 9.91 2.23
N LYS A 234 -5.38 10.31 1.53
CA LYS A 234 -5.35 11.21 0.35
C LYS A 234 -5.84 12.62 0.69
N GLY A 235 -5.84 13.02 1.96
CA GLY A 235 -6.30 14.34 2.41
C GLY A 235 -7.78 14.57 2.18
N TRP A 236 -8.59 13.51 2.19
CA TRP A 236 -10.02 13.53 1.83
C TRP A 236 -10.31 14.13 0.45
N MET A 237 -9.34 14.05 -0.46
CA MET A 237 -9.55 14.40 -1.86
C MET A 237 -10.31 13.30 -2.58
N GLN A 238 -11.18 13.71 -3.48
CA GLN A 238 -11.91 12.85 -4.41
C GLN A 238 -11.75 13.39 -5.83
N VAL A 239 -11.93 12.50 -6.81
CA VAL A 239 -11.88 12.85 -8.23
C VAL A 239 -13.20 12.47 -8.88
N ASN A 240 -13.80 13.40 -9.60
CA ASN A 240 -15.00 13.17 -10.37
C ASN A 240 -14.83 13.78 -11.77
N ASP A 241 -14.89 12.96 -12.80
CA ASP A 241 -14.69 13.34 -14.20
C ASP A 241 -13.39 14.15 -14.41
N GLY A 242 -12.30 13.71 -13.75
CA GLY A 242 -10.99 14.33 -13.81
C GLY A 242 -10.80 15.57 -12.93
N VAL A 243 -11.80 15.99 -12.16
CA VAL A 243 -11.73 17.16 -11.28
C VAL A 243 -11.47 16.73 -9.84
N VAL A 244 -10.37 17.24 -9.26
CA VAL A 244 -10.02 17.04 -7.86
C VAL A 244 -10.82 18.01 -6.98
N SER A 245 -11.39 17.48 -5.91
CA SER A 245 -12.14 18.27 -4.92
C SER A 245 -11.95 17.73 -3.52
N PHE A 246 -12.27 18.51 -2.49
CA PHE A 246 -12.28 18.04 -1.11
C PHE A 246 -13.67 17.50 -0.72
N ALA A 247 -13.74 16.26 -0.25
CA ALA A 247 -14.98 15.64 0.22
C ALA A 247 -15.61 16.43 1.37
N TYR A 248 -14.80 16.97 2.29
CA TYR A 248 -15.24 17.67 3.49
C TYR A 248 -15.91 19.06 3.23
N THR A 249 -16.03 19.47 1.96
CA THR A 249 -16.76 20.70 1.58
C THR A 249 -18.13 20.42 0.95
N THR A 250 -18.54 19.14 0.87
CA THR A 250 -19.77 18.73 0.19
C THR A 250 -20.96 18.55 1.15
N ASP A 251 -22.17 18.68 0.63
CA ASP A 251 -23.39 18.44 1.39
C ASP A 251 -23.51 16.95 1.84
N GLU A 252 -22.95 16.03 1.05
CA GLU A 252 -22.89 14.61 1.39
C GLU A 252 -22.01 14.36 2.62
N TRP A 253 -20.91 15.11 2.77
CA TRP A 253 -20.10 15.07 3.99
C TRP A 253 -20.89 15.55 5.20
N ARG A 254 -21.62 16.66 5.08
CA ARG A 254 -22.49 17.15 6.14
C ARG A 254 -23.51 16.10 6.56
N GLN A 255 -24.18 15.44 5.61
CA GLN A 255 -25.12 14.36 5.89
C GLN A 255 -24.45 13.18 6.64
N GLY A 256 -23.21 12.83 6.25
CA GLY A 256 -22.42 11.81 6.96
C GLY A 256 -22.11 12.20 8.40
N ILE A 257 -21.73 13.46 8.66
CA ILE A 257 -21.54 13.98 10.02
C ILE A 257 -22.83 13.90 10.83
N GLU A 258 -23.96 14.30 10.27
CA GLU A 258 -25.28 14.22 10.93
C GLU A 258 -25.63 12.77 11.34
N TYR A 259 -25.38 11.82 10.46
CA TYR A 259 -25.59 10.39 10.71
C TYR A 259 -24.67 9.87 11.83
N ILE A 260 -23.37 10.10 11.74
CA ILE A 260 -22.38 9.63 12.72
C ILE A 260 -22.65 10.27 14.10
N ARG A 261 -22.98 11.57 14.13
CA ARG A 261 -23.42 12.27 15.34
C ARG A 261 -24.64 11.58 15.97
N GLY A 262 -25.60 11.16 15.14
CA GLY A 262 -26.78 10.42 15.60
C GLY A 262 -26.41 9.10 16.28
N LEU A 263 -25.49 8.32 15.71
CA LEU A 263 -24.98 7.09 16.30
C LEU A 263 -24.25 7.33 17.63
N MET A 264 -23.41 8.37 17.70
CA MET A 264 -22.69 8.74 18.94
C MET A 264 -23.66 9.23 20.03
N ALA A 265 -24.66 10.03 19.68
CA ALA A 265 -25.66 10.52 20.62
C ALA A 265 -26.50 9.39 21.24
N LYS A 266 -26.66 8.27 20.53
CA LYS A 266 -27.31 7.05 21.02
C LYS A 266 -26.38 6.12 21.80
N GLY A 267 -25.08 6.45 21.93
CA GLY A 267 -24.05 5.62 22.56
C GLY A 267 -23.66 4.38 21.76
N LEU A 268 -23.96 4.35 20.46
CA LEU A 268 -23.61 3.22 19.57
C LEU A 268 -22.15 3.25 19.14
N ILE A 269 -21.55 4.42 19.18
CA ILE A 269 -20.13 4.69 18.94
C ILE A 269 -19.59 5.46 20.14
N PRO A 270 -18.55 4.94 20.81
CA PRO A 270 -17.95 5.62 21.96
C PRO A 270 -17.32 6.97 21.58
N THR A 271 -17.41 7.96 22.44
CA THR A 271 -16.74 9.26 22.25
C THR A 271 -15.22 9.15 22.29
N GLU A 272 -14.71 8.13 22.96
CA GLU A 272 -13.30 7.77 23.05
C GLU A 272 -12.68 7.52 21.66
N ASN A 273 -13.46 7.07 20.67
CA ASN A 273 -13.00 6.93 19.28
C ASN A 273 -12.43 8.25 18.71
N LEU A 274 -12.86 9.41 19.23
CA LEU A 274 -12.38 10.72 18.80
C LEU A 274 -11.01 11.10 19.36
N THR A 275 -10.59 10.51 20.47
CA THR A 275 -9.42 10.96 21.23
C THR A 275 -8.41 9.86 21.56
N GLN A 276 -8.83 8.59 21.55
CA GLN A 276 -7.92 7.50 21.88
C GLN A 276 -6.94 7.19 20.76
N ASP A 277 -5.73 6.80 21.15
CA ASP A 277 -4.69 6.32 20.26
C ASP A 277 -4.80 4.82 20.01
N LEU A 278 -4.12 4.38 18.95
CA LEU A 278 -4.07 2.97 18.55
C LEU A 278 -3.34 2.08 19.57
N ALA A 279 -2.24 2.58 20.16
CA ALA A 279 -1.27 1.74 20.89
C ALA A 279 -1.77 1.35 22.28
N THR A 280 -2.49 2.24 22.95
CA THR A 280 -2.97 2.06 24.33
C THR A 280 -4.48 2.02 24.41
N GLY A 281 -5.17 3.09 24.03
CA GLY A 281 -6.61 3.22 24.17
C GLY A 281 -7.39 2.15 23.40
N TYR A 282 -7.21 2.13 22.08
CA TYR A 282 -7.89 1.16 21.22
C TYR A 282 -7.44 -0.28 21.50
N THR A 283 -6.13 -0.50 21.68
CA THR A 283 -5.61 -1.84 22.02
C THR A 283 -6.18 -2.36 23.34
N GLY A 284 -6.32 -1.52 24.36
CA GLY A 284 -6.99 -1.87 25.61
C GLY A 284 -8.45 -2.26 25.39
N MET A 285 -9.19 -1.44 24.65
CA MET A 285 -10.61 -1.65 24.34
C MET A 285 -10.85 -3.00 23.65
N VAL A 286 -10.16 -3.30 22.56
CA VAL A 286 -10.40 -4.52 21.78
C VAL A 286 -9.88 -5.80 22.44
N ASN A 287 -9.01 -5.69 23.44
CA ASN A 287 -8.54 -6.84 24.21
C ASN A 287 -9.36 -7.08 25.50
N THR A 288 -10.31 -6.23 25.82
CA THR A 288 -11.33 -6.52 26.84
C THR A 288 -12.24 -7.65 26.35
N GLU A 289 -12.67 -8.53 27.24
CA GLU A 289 -13.45 -9.71 26.87
C GLU A 289 -14.76 -9.34 26.17
N ASP A 290 -14.90 -9.82 24.92
CA ASP A 290 -16.11 -9.83 24.08
C ASP A 290 -17.03 -8.60 24.22
N VAL A 291 -16.47 -7.39 24.11
CA VAL A 291 -17.25 -6.15 24.24
C VAL A 291 -17.50 -5.44 22.91
N THR A 292 -16.86 -5.85 21.80
CA THR A 292 -16.89 -5.08 20.56
C THR A 292 -17.63 -5.82 19.45
N CYS A 293 -18.71 -5.21 18.93
CA CYS A 293 -19.53 -5.75 17.84
C CYS A 293 -18.87 -5.53 16.48
N PHE A 294 -18.50 -4.28 16.17
CA PHE A 294 -17.93 -3.87 14.90
C PHE A 294 -16.56 -3.22 15.04
N MET A 295 -15.66 -3.53 14.14
CA MET A 295 -14.36 -2.89 13.99
C MET A 295 -14.08 -2.56 12.52
N VAL A 296 -13.26 -1.55 12.27
CA VAL A 296 -12.77 -1.22 10.93
C VAL A 296 -11.24 -1.21 10.97
N GLY A 297 -10.61 -1.99 10.10
CA GLY A 297 -9.17 -2.14 10.10
C GLY A 297 -8.64 -3.04 8.99
N TYR A 298 -7.32 -3.10 8.90
CA TYR A 298 -6.61 -3.88 7.91
C TYR A 298 -6.88 -5.40 8.06
N THR A 299 -6.86 -5.88 9.30
CA THR A 299 -7.16 -7.28 9.62
C THR A 299 -8.45 -7.38 10.43
N ASN A 300 -9.01 -8.59 10.49
CA ASN A 300 -10.06 -8.91 11.44
C ASN A 300 -9.52 -8.70 12.86
N ALA A 301 -10.09 -7.71 13.54
CA ALA A 301 -9.71 -7.30 14.89
C ALA A 301 -8.22 -6.92 15.04
N ASP A 302 -7.81 -5.87 14.34
CA ASP A 302 -6.51 -5.23 14.52
C ASP A 302 -6.20 -5.00 16.01
N ARG A 303 -4.96 -5.27 16.43
CA ARG A 303 -4.48 -5.16 17.81
C ARG A 303 -5.06 -6.13 18.84
N MET A 304 -6.02 -6.94 18.48
CA MET A 304 -6.43 -8.04 19.35
C MET A 304 -5.31 -9.09 19.43
N THR A 305 -5.03 -9.58 20.61
CA THR A 305 -3.95 -10.57 20.84
C THR A 305 -4.46 -12.01 20.79
N ASP A 306 -5.73 -12.24 21.10
CA ASP A 306 -6.38 -13.54 21.03
C ASP A 306 -6.68 -13.92 19.57
N ILE A 307 -5.91 -14.88 19.03
CA ILE A 307 -6.00 -15.29 17.63
C ILE A 307 -7.27 -16.10 17.35
N GLU A 308 -7.77 -16.86 18.33
CA GLU A 308 -9.00 -17.62 18.17
C GLU A 308 -10.20 -16.67 18.08
N ARG A 309 -10.25 -15.68 18.97
CA ARG A 309 -11.29 -14.64 18.95
C ARG A 309 -11.22 -13.77 17.68
N LYS A 310 -10.02 -13.47 17.17
CA LYS A 310 -9.86 -12.81 15.87
C LYS A 310 -10.55 -13.57 14.75
N GLY A 311 -10.43 -14.88 14.73
CA GLY A 311 -11.06 -15.75 13.73
C GLY A 311 -12.60 -15.71 13.75
N LEU A 312 -13.20 -15.16 14.80
CA LEU A 312 -14.66 -15.01 14.91
C LEU A 312 -15.19 -13.69 14.31
N TYR A 313 -14.30 -12.83 13.83
CA TYR A 313 -14.69 -11.60 13.13
C TYR A 313 -14.71 -11.84 11.62
N THR A 314 -15.87 -11.69 11.03
CA THR A 314 -16.10 -11.87 9.59
C THR A 314 -16.19 -10.51 8.88
N ALA A 315 -15.62 -10.42 7.68
CA ALA A 315 -15.65 -9.20 6.89
C ALA A 315 -17.06 -8.84 6.43
N VAL A 316 -17.38 -7.55 6.48
CA VAL A 316 -18.64 -6.98 6.01
C VAL A 316 -18.35 -5.94 4.93
N LEU A 317 -19.09 -6.00 3.84
CA LEU A 317 -19.01 -4.97 2.80
C LEU A 317 -19.50 -3.62 3.31
N PRO A 318 -19.04 -2.50 2.72
CA PRO A 318 -19.54 -1.17 3.05
C PRO A 318 -21.05 -1.12 2.94
N VAL A 319 -21.67 -0.41 3.85
CA VAL A 319 -23.13 -0.21 3.85
C VAL A 319 -23.53 0.85 2.83
N THR A 320 -24.70 0.68 2.25
CA THR A 320 -25.29 1.66 1.33
C THR A 320 -25.94 2.79 2.12
N GLY A 321 -25.57 4.03 1.81
CA GLY A 321 -26.16 5.22 2.38
C GLY A 321 -27.52 5.58 1.80
N PRO A 322 -28.19 6.61 2.33
CA PRO A 322 -29.53 7.00 1.93
C PRO A 322 -29.64 7.46 0.47
N ASN A 323 -28.55 7.98 -0.08
CA ASN A 323 -28.47 8.43 -1.48
C ASN A 323 -27.99 7.33 -2.44
N GLY A 324 -27.88 6.09 -1.97
CA GLY A 324 -27.41 4.95 -2.77
C GLY A 324 -25.89 4.86 -2.89
N ASN A 325 -25.13 5.75 -2.27
CA ASN A 325 -23.67 5.69 -2.27
C ASN A 325 -23.18 4.48 -1.47
N ARG A 326 -22.20 3.78 -2.02
CA ARG A 326 -21.56 2.61 -1.41
C ARG A 326 -20.13 2.51 -1.93
N THR A 327 -19.22 3.08 -1.20
CA THR A 327 -17.79 3.07 -1.50
C THR A 327 -16.98 2.67 -0.25
N THR A 328 -15.68 2.59 -0.38
CA THR A 328 -14.77 2.42 0.76
C THR A 328 -13.43 3.05 0.43
N MET A 329 -12.58 3.21 1.44
CA MET A 329 -11.20 3.65 1.22
C MET A 329 -10.51 2.68 0.25
N PHE A 330 -9.99 3.23 -0.80
CA PHE A 330 -9.18 2.53 -1.79
C PHE A 330 -7.82 3.21 -1.91
N SER A 331 -6.78 2.43 -1.79
CA SER A 331 -5.40 2.91 -1.92
C SER A 331 -4.64 1.97 -2.83
N GLN A 332 -4.63 2.29 -4.10
CA GLN A 332 -3.77 1.55 -5.04
C GLN A 332 -2.32 1.63 -4.58
N SER A 333 -1.64 0.50 -4.60
CA SER A 333 -0.20 0.48 -4.38
C SER A 333 0.47 1.26 -5.51
N VAL A 334 1.24 2.28 -5.18
CA VAL A 334 1.97 3.10 -6.13
C VAL A 334 3.46 2.86 -5.97
N PRO A 335 4.24 2.89 -7.06
CA PRO A 335 5.67 2.71 -6.98
C PRO A 335 6.34 3.88 -6.25
N SER A 336 7.44 3.57 -5.59
CA SER A 336 8.47 4.51 -5.16
C SER A 336 9.72 4.33 -6.00
N THR A 337 10.64 5.29 -5.97
CA THR A 337 11.95 5.13 -6.57
C THR A 337 12.81 4.23 -5.68
N GLY A 338 13.27 3.10 -6.22
CA GLY A 338 14.14 2.17 -5.52
C GLY A 338 15.62 2.37 -5.82
N MET A 339 15.95 2.96 -6.98
CA MET A 339 17.31 3.14 -7.47
C MET A 339 17.37 4.30 -8.45
N VAL A 340 18.46 5.04 -8.45
CA VAL A 340 18.76 6.09 -9.44
C VAL A 340 20.12 5.84 -10.08
N ILE A 341 20.33 6.43 -11.26
CA ILE A 341 21.61 6.43 -11.98
C ILE A 341 22.16 7.85 -11.93
N THR A 342 23.41 7.99 -11.52
CA THR A 342 24.05 9.29 -11.35
C THR A 342 24.58 9.85 -12.67
N ALA A 343 24.82 11.15 -12.71
CA ALA A 343 25.44 11.79 -13.86
C ALA A 343 26.93 11.40 -14.06
N ASP A 344 27.55 10.81 -13.04
CA ASP A 344 28.93 10.30 -13.11
C ASP A 344 29.03 8.93 -13.80
N CYS A 345 27.88 8.27 -14.08
CA CYS A 345 27.84 6.95 -14.69
C CYS A 345 28.23 7.00 -16.18
N GLU A 346 29.31 6.29 -16.54
CA GLU A 346 29.77 6.21 -17.93
C GLU A 346 28.97 5.21 -18.78
N ASN A 347 28.24 4.28 -18.14
CA ASN A 347 27.48 3.22 -18.81
C ASN A 347 26.01 3.19 -18.35
N PRO A 348 25.22 4.25 -18.59
CA PRO A 348 23.90 4.39 -18.00
C PRO A 348 22.87 3.36 -18.51
N GLU A 349 22.97 2.91 -19.77
CA GLU A 349 22.10 1.84 -20.26
C GLU A 349 22.36 0.53 -19.51
N MET A 350 23.62 0.17 -19.26
CA MET A 350 23.93 -1.05 -18.51
C MET A 350 23.51 -0.92 -17.05
N ALA A 351 23.69 0.24 -16.44
CA ALA A 351 23.17 0.52 -15.09
C ALA A 351 21.63 0.40 -15.03
N PHE A 352 20.92 0.86 -16.08
CA PHE A 352 19.47 0.67 -16.18
C PHE A 352 19.12 -0.83 -16.30
N ARG A 353 19.82 -1.60 -17.13
CA ARG A 353 19.58 -3.05 -17.28
C ARG A 353 19.80 -3.83 -15.97
N VAL A 354 20.73 -3.37 -15.11
CA VAL A 354 20.90 -3.93 -13.76
C VAL A 354 19.62 -3.73 -12.93
N GLY A 355 19.09 -2.51 -12.90
CA GLY A 355 17.84 -2.22 -12.19
C GLY A 355 16.62 -2.91 -12.80
N ASP A 356 16.57 -3.00 -14.14
CA ASP A 356 15.51 -3.74 -14.86
C ASP A 356 15.53 -5.24 -14.50
N LEU A 357 16.71 -5.86 -14.45
CA LEU A 357 16.82 -7.27 -14.04
C LEU A 357 16.40 -7.47 -12.57
N MET A 358 16.74 -6.53 -11.68
CA MET A 358 16.35 -6.61 -10.27
C MET A 358 14.83 -6.65 -10.04
N VAL A 359 14.04 -6.08 -10.95
CA VAL A 359 12.56 -6.06 -10.84
C VAL A 359 11.87 -7.22 -11.54
N CYS A 360 12.61 -8.17 -12.14
CA CYS A 360 12.01 -9.41 -12.61
C CYS A 360 11.27 -10.15 -11.48
N GLU A 361 10.30 -10.98 -11.81
CA GLU A 361 9.46 -11.65 -10.82
C GLU A 361 10.28 -12.48 -9.83
N GLU A 362 11.19 -13.31 -10.33
CA GLU A 362 11.99 -14.20 -9.50
C GLU A 362 12.88 -13.44 -8.52
N LEU A 363 13.62 -12.42 -8.95
CA LEU A 363 14.45 -11.61 -8.03
C LEU A 363 13.60 -10.76 -7.09
N SER A 364 12.44 -10.30 -7.54
CA SER A 364 11.49 -9.58 -6.67
C SER A 364 10.93 -10.44 -5.55
N ILE A 365 10.77 -11.75 -5.75
CA ILE A 365 10.40 -12.71 -4.71
C ILE A 365 11.63 -13.07 -3.88
N THR A 366 12.74 -13.41 -4.54
CA THR A 366 14.01 -13.80 -3.90
C THR A 366 14.51 -12.77 -2.90
N THR A 367 14.44 -11.48 -3.24
CA THR A 367 14.89 -10.42 -2.33
C THR A 367 14.13 -10.39 -1.00
N ARG A 368 12.95 -10.99 -0.92
CA ARG A 368 12.13 -11.09 0.31
C ARG A 368 12.20 -12.48 0.94
N PHE A 369 12.18 -13.52 0.13
CA PHE A 369 11.95 -14.89 0.63
C PHE A 369 13.19 -15.79 0.54
N GLY A 370 14.31 -15.28 -0.01
CA GLY A 370 15.55 -16.05 -0.11
C GLY A 370 15.65 -16.81 -1.45
N LYS A 371 16.40 -17.92 -1.46
CA LYS A 371 16.76 -18.68 -2.65
C LYS A 371 15.61 -19.56 -3.13
N LYS A 372 15.26 -19.43 -4.42
CA LYS A 372 14.28 -20.31 -5.07
C LYS A 372 14.74 -21.79 -5.01
N GLY A 373 13.81 -22.69 -4.75
CA GLY A 373 14.05 -24.11 -4.57
C GLY A 373 14.61 -24.50 -3.20
N VAL A 374 14.94 -23.53 -2.34
CA VAL A 374 15.46 -23.73 -0.98
C VAL A 374 14.58 -23.06 0.05
N GLU A 375 14.39 -21.76 -0.03
CA GLU A 375 13.59 -20.96 0.89
C GLU A 375 12.18 -20.67 0.37
N TRP A 376 11.98 -20.66 -0.95
CA TRP A 376 10.67 -20.53 -1.57
C TRP A 376 10.64 -21.26 -2.92
N ASP A 377 9.44 -21.59 -3.39
CA ASP A 377 9.26 -22.13 -4.74
C ASP A 377 7.83 -21.87 -5.24
N TYR A 378 7.63 -22.00 -6.55
CA TYR A 378 6.29 -22.02 -7.11
C TYR A 378 5.61 -23.34 -6.80
N VAL A 379 4.34 -23.29 -6.38
CA VAL A 379 3.56 -24.50 -6.06
C VAL A 379 3.51 -25.47 -7.25
N SER A 380 3.48 -24.96 -8.49
CA SER A 380 3.48 -25.78 -9.70
C SER A 380 4.79 -26.53 -9.94
N GLU A 381 5.88 -26.15 -9.29
CA GLU A 381 7.21 -26.77 -9.42
C GLU A 381 7.48 -27.79 -8.30
N LEU A 382 6.63 -27.84 -7.28
CA LEU A 382 6.75 -28.80 -6.16
C LEU A 382 6.14 -30.15 -6.52
N GLU A 383 6.81 -31.25 -6.12
CA GLU A 383 6.28 -32.62 -6.27
C GLU A 383 4.96 -32.83 -5.54
N ASN A 384 4.78 -32.18 -4.40
CA ASN A 384 3.60 -32.22 -3.57
C ASN A 384 2.76 -30.94 -3.63
N GLY A 385 2.80 -30.22 -4.73
CA GLY A 385 2.09 -28.95 -4.89
C GLY A 385 0.58 -29.04 -4.65
N SER A 386 -0.02 -30.25 -4.85
CA SER A 386 -1.44 -30.50 -4.54
C SER A 386 -1.78 -30.46 -3.03
N ASP A 387 -0.77 -30.49 -2.15
CA ASP A 387 -0.96 -30.40 -0.71
C ASP A 387 -1.13 -28.95 -0.23
N TYR A 388 -0.94 -27.98 -1.15
CA TYR A 388 -1.04 -26.57 -0.86
C TYR A 388 -2.29 -25.96 -1.48
N GLU A 389 -3.01 -25.20 -0.69
CA GLU A 389 -4.12 -24.40 -1.16
C GLU A 389 -3.61 -23.03 -1.63
N CYS A 390 -4.19 -22.51 -2.72
CA CYS A 390 -4.01 -21.11 -3.11
C CYS A 390 -5.39 -20.44 -3.11
N PRO A 391 -5.80 -19.85 -1.99
CA PRO A 391 -7.15 -19.31 -1.87
C PRO A 391 -7.45 -18.20 -2.88
N TYR A 392 -6.41 -17.50 -3.37
CA TYR A 392 -6.64 -16.25 -4.09
C TYR A 392 -5.51 -15.89 -5.04
N SER A 393 -5.50 -16.38 -6.24
CA SER A 393 -4.66 -15.82 -7.29
C SER A 393 -5.27 -15.98 -8.67
N PRO A 394 -6.07 -15.01 -9.13
CA PRO A 394 -6.44 -14.98 -10.53
C PRO A 394 -5.29 -14.48 -11.43
N HIS A 395 -4.23 -13.88 -10.87
CA HIS A 395 -3.24 -13.11 -11.64
C HIS A 395 -1.79 -13.64 -11.55
N PHE A 396 -1.43 -14.42 -10.52
CA PHE A 396 -0.04 -14.92 -10.35
C PHE A 396 0.00 -16.40 -10.09
N PRO A 397 1.07 -17.07 -10.56
CA PRO A 397 1.34 -18.40 -10.08
C PRO A 397 1.56 -18.35 -8.57
N PRO A 398 0.88 -19.21 -7.79
CA PRO A 398 1.08 -19.26 -6.35
C PRO A 398 2.49 -19.76 -6.03
N PHE A 399 3.12 -19.11 -5.05
CA PHE A 399 4.38 -19.57 -4.48
C PHE A 399 4.22 -19.78 -2.98
N ILE A 400 5.13 -20.52 -2.38
CA ILE A 400 5.16 -20.80 -0.95
C ILE A 400 6.56 -20.58 -0.39
N ALA A 401 6.64 -19.96 0.78
CA ALA A 401 7.85 -19.98 1.58
C ALA A 401 8.01 -21.39 2.19
N LEU A 402 9.14 -22.01 1.93
CA LEU A 402 9.43 -23.39 2.35
C LEU A 402 9.98 -23.49 3.78
N TYR A 403 10.49 -22.38 4.32
CA TYR A 403 10.93 -22.32 5.71
C TYR A 403 9.79 -21.90 6.62
N HIS A 404 9.66 -22.58 7.75
CA HIS A 404 8.63 -22.30 8.76
C HIS A 404 9.15 -21.51 9.95
N ASP A 405 10.41 -21.03 9.90
CA ASP A 405 11.02 -20.37 11.03
C ASP A 405 11.08 -18.86 10.82
N SER A 406 10.34 -18.13 11.66
CA SER A 406 10.45 -16.67 11.76
C SER A 406 11.88 -16.21 12.10
N GLN A 407 12.74 -17.12 12.52
CA GLN A 407 14.14 -16.84 12.82
C GLN A 407 14.95 -16.46 11.57
N TYR A 408 14.62 -16.96 10.40
CA TYR A 408 15.35 -16.63 9.17
C TYR A 408 15.34 -15.13 8.85
N TRP A 409 14.20 -14.46 9.13
CA TRP A 409 14.02 -13.03 8.86
C TRP A 409 13.99 -12.15 10.11
N GLY A 410 13.77 -12.71 11.28
CA GLY A 410 13.56 -11.97 12.52
C GLY A 410 14.69 -12.07 13.55
N SER A 411 15.59 -13.05 13.44
CA SER A 411 16.59 -13.35 14.47
C SER A 411 17.97 -12.73 14.25
N GLY A 412 18.17 -11.96 13.17
CA GLY A 412 19.46 -11.38 12.84
C GLY A 412 20.48 -12.39 12.28
N ALA A 413 20.04 -13.56 11.83
CA ALA A 413 20.92 -14.48 11.11
C ALA A 413 21.38 -13.83 9.80
N MET A 414 22.69 -13.68 9.65
CA MET A 414 23.26 -13.13 8.41
C MET A 414 23.06 -14.13 7.26
N GLN A 415 22.71 -13.61 6.10
CA GLN A 415 22.60 -14.40 4.88
C GLN A 415 23.28 -13.70 3.71
N ASN A 416 23.76 -14.49 2.77
CA ASN A 416 24.43 -14.00 1.58
C ASN A 416 23.69 -14.43 0.28
N VAL A 417 22.35 -14.53 0.37
CA VAL A 417 21.50 -15.03 -0.73
C VAL A 417 20.84 -13.90 -1.50
N SER A 418 20.38 -12.85 -0.79
CA SER A 418 19.64 -11.76 -1.40
C SER A 418 19.99 -10.41 -0.76
N TRP A 419 19.56 -9.32 -1.40
CA TRP A 419 19.72 -7.98 -0.85
C TRP A 419 18.65 -7.60 0.19
N MET A 420 17.82 -8.52 0.62
CA MET A 420 16.83 -8.34 1.67
C MET A 420 15.97 -7.07 1.51
N GLN A 421 15.47 -6.86 0.29
CA GLN A 421 14.64 -5.71 -0.10
C GLN A 421 15.39 -4.36 -0.11
N LYS A 422 16.72 -4.36 -0.14
CA LYS A 422 17.48 -3.12 -0.36
C LYS A 422 17.45 -2.71 -1.83
N ASN A 423 17.37 -3.65 -2.78
CA ASN A 423 17.25 -3.40 -4.22
C ASN A 423 15.84 -2.97 -4.65
N PRO A 424 15.69 -2.37 -5.84
CA PRO A 424 14.36 -2.23 -6.47
C PRO A 424 13.72 -3.60 -6.66
N PHE A 425 12.39 -3.65 -6.53
CA PHE A 425 11.60 -4.86 -6.77
C PHE A 425 10.16 -4.50 -7.15
N ILE A 426 9.57 -5.29 -8.01
CA ILE A 426 8.14 -5.21 -8.32
C ILE A 426 7.50 -6.53 -7.96
N ARG A 427 6.89 -6.56 -6.81
CA ARG A 427 6.38 -7.77 -6.20
C ARG A 427 4.89 -7.67 -5.95
N GLN A 428 4.22 -8.75 -6.28
CA GLN A 428 2.82 -8.95 -5.97
C GLN A 428 2.71 -10.17 -5.09
N TYR A 429 2.43 -9.96 -3.83
CA TYR A 429 2.11 -11.03 -2.89
C TYR A 429 1.25 -10.46 -1.76
N GLY A 430 0.73 -11.34 -0.98
CA GLY A 430 -0.03 -11.07 0.21
C GLY A 430 -0.77 -12.32 0.60
N ILE A 431 -1.36 -12.34 1.78
CA ILE A 431 -2.17 -13.48 2.23
C ILE A 431 -3.27 -13.79 1.21
N ALA A 432 -3.72 -12.78 0.46
CA ALA A 432 -4.79 -12.92 -0.51
C ALA A 432 -4.31 -13.11 -1.96
N ALA A 433 -3.02 -13.06 -2.26
CA ALA A 433 -2.54 -13.09 -3.64
C ALA A 433 -1.27 -13.91 -3.79
N GLY A 434 -1.34 -15.00 -4.51
CA GLY A 434 -0.19 -15.78 -4.92
C GLY A 434 0.41 -16.71 -3.85
N MET A 435 0.27 -16.41 -2.55
CA MET A 435 0.75 -17.31 -1.50
C MET A 435 -0.15 -18.53 -1.36
N ALA A 436 0.47 -19.70 -1.35
CA ALA A 436 -0.19 -20.96 -1.06
C ALA A 436 -0.01 -21.33 0.42
N TYR A 437 -0.93 -22.10 0.93
CA TYR A 437 -0.94 -22.57 2.30
C TYR A 437 -0.96 -24.09 2.34
N ALA A 438 -0.17 -24.68 3.21
CA ALA A 438 -0.24 -26.12 3.44
C ALA A 438 -1.62 -26.48 4.00
N ALA A 439 -2.24 -27.53 3.45
CA ALA A 439 -3.55 -27.97 3.90
C ALA A 439 -3.55 -28.29 5.41
N GLY A 440 -4.50 -27.70 6.13
CA GLY A 440 -4.66 -27.87 7.57
C GLY A 440 -3.75 -27.00 8.46
N THR A 441 -2.97 -26.07 7.88
CA THR A 441 -2.16 -25.12 8.66
C THR A 441 -2.82 -23.76 8.83
N MET A 442 -3.83 -23.42 8.00
CA MET A 442 -4.56 -22.17 8.11
C MET A 442 -5.38 -22.12 9.39
N THR A 443 -5.23 -21.03 10.13
CA THR A 443 -6.12 -20.72 11.25
C THR A 443 -7.44 -20.12 10.75
N GLN A 444 -8.48 -20.10 11.59
CA GLN A 444 -9.73 -19.39 11.25
C GLN A 444 -9.47 -17.89 10.99
N PHE A 445 -8.49 -17.31 11.70
CA PHE A 445 -8.04 -15.93 11.45
C PHE A 445 -7.54 -15.75 10.01
N ASP A 446 -6.67 -16.63 9.53
CA ASP A 446 -6.12 -16.55 8.16
C ASP A 446 -7.21 -16.69 7.12
N LEU A 447 -8.15 -17.60 7.32
CA LEU A 447 -9.31 -17.81 6.43
C LEU A 447 -10.19 -16.57 6.36
N GLU A 448 -10.56 -15.99 7.50
CA GLU A 448 -11.42 -14.80 7.54
C GLU A 448 -10.70 -13.58 6.93
N PHE A 449 -9.41 -13.43 7.19
CA PHE A 449 -8.62 -12.37 6.58
C PHE A 449 -8.58 -12.48 5.05
N ALA A 450 -8.33 -13.66 4.54
CA ALA A 450 -8.29 -13.94 3.12
C ALA A 450 -9.68 -13.78 2.45
N ASN A 451 -10.74 -14.28 3.11
CA ASN A 451 -12.12 -14.11 2.67
C ASN A 451 -12.49 -12.62 2.61
N GLY A 452 -12.12 -11.83 3.61
CA GLY A 452 -12.36 -10.39 3.64
C GLY A 452 -11.65 -9.65 2.51
N ALA A 453 -10.41 -9.98 2.21
CA ALA A 453 -9.68 -9.40 1.09
C ALA A 453 -10.39 -9.71 -0.24
N THR A 454 -10.77 -10.96 -0.46
CA THR A 454 -11.48 -11.40 -1.67
C THR A 454 -12.86 -10.76 -1.79
N LEU A 455 -13.61 -10.69 -0.69
CA LEU A 455 -14.93 -10.09 -0.65
C LEU A 455 -14.89 -8.63 -1.16
N TYR A 456 -13.95 -7.84 -0.67
CA TYR A 456 -13.81 -6.45 -1.08
C TYR A 456 -13.31 -6.30 -2.51
N GLN A 457 -12.35 -7.11 -2.92
CA GLN A 457 -11.77 -7.07 -4.26
C GLN A 457 -12.77 -7.43 -5.35
N THR A 458 -13.69 -8.36 -5.04
CA THR A 458 -14.70 -8.85 -6.01
C THR A 458 -16.01 -8.06 -5.98
N ALA A 459 -16.20 -7.18 -5.00
CA ALA A 459 -17.46 -6.45 -4.79
C ALA A 459 -17.68 -5.28 -5.77
N GLY A 460 -16.72 -4.98 -6.64
CA GLY A 460 -16.84 -3.88 -7.61
C GLY A 460 -16.83 -2.49 -6.94
N LEU A 461 -16.10 -2.33 -5.84
CA LEU A 461 -16.00 -1.09 -5.06
C LEU A 461 -14.87 -0.18 -5.51
N THR A 462 -14.06 -0.59 -6.50
CA THR A 462 -12.96 0.23 -7.01
C THR A 462 -13.49 1.56 -7.54
N PRO A 463 -13.03 2.71 -7.01
CA PRO A 463 -13.43 4.00 -7.56
C PRO A 463 -13.03 4.09 -9.04
N LYS A 464 -13.90 4.69 -9.86
CA LYS A 464 -13.60 4.91 -11.28
C LYS A 464 -12.36 5.79 -11.46
N GLU A 465 -12.20 6.75 -10.58
CA GLU A 465 -11.07 7.67 -10.52
C GLU A 465 -10.67 7.87 -9.05
N THR A 466 -9.39 8.02 -8.79
CA THR A 466 -8.88 8.28 -7.44
C THR A 466 -7.57 9.06 -7.48
N VAL A 467 -7.30 9.84 -6.45
CA VAL A 467 -5.98 10.43 -6.22
C VAL A 467 -5.02 9.32 -5.80
N GLN A 468 -4.11 8.93 -6.69
CA GLN A 468 -3.13 7.88 -6.40
C GLN A 468 -1.88 8.46 -5.72
N LYS A 469 -1.07 9.17 -6.47
CA LYS A 469 0.18 9.80 -6.04
C LYS A 469 0.25 11.20 -6.66
N LEU A 470 0.47 12.21 -5.84
CA LEU A 470 0.67 13.59 -6.32
C LEU A 470 2.13 13.96 -6.09
N ILE A 471 2.86 14.17 -7.17
CA ILE A 471 4.23 14.67 -7.14
C ILE A 471 4.18 16.16 -7.41
N TYR A 472 4.60 16.93 -6.43
CA TYR A 472 4.59 18.39 -6.47
C TYR A 472 5.97 18.92 -6.86
N SER A 473 6.01 20.05 -7.61
CA SER A 473 7.23 20.85 -7.73
C SER A 473 7.59 21.47 -6.38
N ALA A 474 8.79 22.05 -6.24
CA ALA A 474 9.19 22.71 -5.02
C ALA A 474 8.25 23.88 -4.64
N GLU A 475 7.82 24.66 -5.62
CA GLU A 475 6.87 25.77 -5.41
C GLU A 475 5.48 25.24 -5.01
N GLU A 476 4.99 24.20 -5.68
CA GLU A 476 3.72 23.56 -5.35
C GLU A 476 3.76 22.94 -3.95
N GLN A 477 4.87 22.26 -3.59
CA GLN A 477 5.07 21.67 -2.27
C GLN A 477 5.07 22.72 -1.15
N GLN A 478 5.62 23.91 -1.41
CA GLN A 478 5.57 25.02 -0.45
C GLN A 478 4.12 25.43 -0.18
N ILE A 479 3.30 25.58 -1.23
CA ILE A 479 1.86 25.91 -1.10
C ILE A 479 1.14 24.84 -0.26
N VAL A 480 1.39 23.56 -0.56
CA VAL A 480 0.79 22.45 0.21
C VAL A 480 1.20 22.51 1.68
N THR A 481 2.48 22.75 1.96
CA THR A 481 3.01 22.82 3.32
C THR A 481 2.40 23.95 4.12
N ASP A 482 2.27 25.13 3.50
CA ASP A 482 1.73 26.35 4.15
C ASP A 482 0.24 26.21 4.50
N VAL A 483 -0.52 25.40 3.74
CA VAL A 483 -1.97 25.29 3.90
C VAL A 483 -2.39 24.05 4.68
N LYS A 484 -1.79 22.90 4.39
CA LYS A 484 -2.30 21.57 4.78
C LYS A 484 -2.43 21.37 6.29
N THR A 485 -1.43 21.81 7.06
CA THR A 485 -1.37 21.51 8.51
C THR A 485 -2.50 22.21 9.27
N ASP A 486 -2.63 23.51 9.07
CA ASP A 486 -3.62 24.33 9.77
C ASP A 486 -5.04 23.96 9.31
N LEU A 487 -5.21 23.77 8.00
CA LEU A 487 -6.49 23.36 7.43
C LEU A 487 -6.95 22.00 7.96
N ASN A 488 -6.07 20.99 8.00
CA ASN A 488 -6.40 19.68 8.55
C ASN A 488 -6.74 19.76 10.04
N THR A 489 -6.04 20.57 10.82
CA THR A 489 -6.35 20.80 12.23
C THR A 489 -7.73 21.38 12.40
N TYR A 490 -8.05 22.44 11.67
CA TYR A 490 -9.36 23.10 11.69
C TYR A 490 -10.50 22.11 11.32
N ILE A 491 -10.32 21.33 10.26
CA ILE A 491 -11.29 20.31 9.84
C ILE A 491 -11.53 19.30 10.96
N LYS A 492 -10.45 18.76 11.53
CA LYS A 492 -10.54 17.76 12.61
C LYS A 492 -11.27 18.29 13.83
N GLU A 493 -10.89 19.46 14.31
CA GLU A 493 -11.47 20.07 15.50
C GLU A 493 -12.96 20.42 15.32
N THR A 494 -13.29 21.04 14.16
CA THR A 494 -14.68 21.43 13.90
C THR A 494 -15.58 20.20 13.75
N ASN A 495 -15.16 19.19 13.01
CA ASN A 495 -15.97 17.97 12.86
C ASN A 495 -16.10 17.22 14.20
N ALA A 496 -15.05 17.15 15.03
CA ALA A 496 -15.14 16.56 16.36
C ALA A 496 -16.13 17.33 17.27
N ALA A 497 -16.16 18.67 17.19
CA ALA A 497 -17.11 19.49 17.91
C ALA A 497 -18.57 19.23 17.49
N TRP A 498 -18.82 19.02 16.20
CA TRP A 498 -20.15 18.63 15.71
C TRP A 498 -20.53 17.20 16.14
N LEU A 499 -19.62 16.25 16.05
CA LEU A 499 -19.86 14.84 16.42
C LEU A 499 -20.16 14.68 17.90
N THR A 500 -19.49 15.43 18.77
CA THR A 500 -19.74 15.43 20.21
C THR A 500 -20.97 16.26 20.62
N GLY A 501 -21.50 17.08 19.72
CA GLY A 501 -22.56 18.05 20.05
C GLY A 501 -22.07 19.28 20.82
N ALA A 502 -20.75 19.47 20.97
CA ALA A 502 -20.17 20.69 21.54
C ALA A 502 -20.48 21.94 20.68
N GLN A 503 -20.69 21.72 19.39
CA GLN A 503 -21.22 22.72 18.47
C GLN A 503 -22.42 22.14 17.72
N GLU A 504 -23.45 22.95 17.49
CA GLU A 504 -24.56 22.53 16.63
C GLU A 504 -24.13 22.53 15.16
N LEU A 505 -24.57 21.50 14.43
CA LEU A 505 -24.48 21.45 12.96
C LEU A 505 -25.79 21.95 12.38
N ASN A 506 -25.77 23.16 11.85
CA ASN A 506 -26.87 23.83 11.16
C ASN A 506 -26.33 24.66 9.97
N ASP A 507 -27.20 25.33 9.24
CA ASP A 507 -26.80 26.09 8.04
C ASP A 507 -25.80 27.21 8.37
N ASP A 508 -25.97 27.90 9.48
CA ASP A 508 -25.09 29.00 9.88
C ASP A 508 -23.68 28.49 10.19
N THR A 509 -23.58 27.43 10.99
CA THR A 509 -22.28 26.85 11.38
C THR A 509 -21.60 26.15 10.18
N TRP A 510 -22.37 25.50 9.32
CA TRP A 510 -21.85 24.90 8.08
C TRP A 510 -21.32 25.95 7.12
N ASN A 511 -22.07 27.02 6.85
CA ASN A 511 -21.63 28.12 5.99
C ASN A 511 -20.40 28.84 6.58
N ALA A 512 -20.32 29.02 7.90
CA ALA A 512 -19.14 29.58 8.55
C ALA A 512 -17.92 28.69 8.39
N TYR A 513 -18.08 27.37 8.49
CA TYR A 513 -17.03 26.39 8.24
C TYR A 513 -16.48 26.46 6.81
N LEU A 514 -17.35 26.45 5.80
CA LEU A 514 -16.94 26.56 4.40
C LEU A 514 -16.18 27.88 4.14
N LYS A 515 -16.67 28.99 4.69
CA LYS A 515 -16.02 30.29 4.55
C LYS A 515 -14.64 30.32 5.22
N THR A 516 -14.48 29.64 6.35
CA THR A 516 -13.18 29.54 7.02
C THR A 516 -12.20 28.73 6.17
N ILE A 517 -12.61 27.58 5.62
CA ILE A 517 -11.80 26.76 4.70
C ILE A 517 -11.34 27.60 3.50
N GLU A 518 -12.23 28.39 2.91
CA GLU A 518 -11.88 29.28 1.81
C GLU A 518 -10.82 30.30 2.25
N SER A 519 -10.98 30.91 3.44
CA SER A 519 -10.03 31.89 3.97
C SER A 519 -8.66 31.31 4.33
N MET A 520 -8.56 29.98 4.50
CA MET A 520 -7.33 29.24 4.75
C MET A 520 -6.61 28.82 3.46
N ASN A 521 -6.94 29.40 2.32
CA ASN A 521 -6.33 29.14 1.02
C ASN A 521 -6.46 27.68 0.50
N ALA A 522 -7.50 26.97 0.89
CA ALA A 522 -7.77 25.61 0.42
C ALA A 522 -7.85 25.52 -1.12
N ALA A 523 -8.30 26.59 -1.80
CA ALA A 523 -8.37 26.68 -3.25
C ALA A 523 -6.98 26.62 -3.92
N GLU A 524 -5.95 27.23 -3.32
CA GLU A 524 -4.58 27.15 -3.85
C GLU A 524 -4.02 25.74 -3.74
N TRP A 525 -4.28 25.04 -2.62
CA TRP A 525 -3.92 23.63 -2.51
C TRP A 525 -4.63 22.77 -3.55
N LEU A 526 -5.94 22.95 -3.75
CA LEU A 526 -6.68 22.21 -4.80
C LEU A 526 -6.12 22.46 -6.19
N LYS A 527 -5.73 23.69 -6.51
CA LYS A 527 -5.16 24.05 -7.80
C LYS A 527 -3.85 23.30 -8.08
N VAL A 528 -2.92 23.25 -7.11
CA VAL A 528 -1.67 22.50 -7.28
C VAL A 528 -1.92 20.99 -7.23
N ALA A 529 -2.89 20.52 -6.46
CA ALA A 529 -3.28 19.11 -6.45
C ALA A 529 -3.88 18.68 -7.79
N GLN A 530 -4.70 19.53 -8.44
CA GLN A 530 -5.23 19.28 -9.77
C GLN A 530 -4.09 19.19 -10.80
N ALA A 531 -3.14 20.12 -10.79
CA ALA A 531 -2.01 20.11 -11.70
C ALA A 531 -1.15 18.83 -11.54
N ALA A 532 -0.88 18.43 -10.29
CA ALA A 532 -0.17 17.18 -10.01
C ALA A 532 -0.96 15.94 -10.41
N TYR A 533 -2.29 15.95 -10.23
CA TYR A 533 -3.16 14.86 -10.70
C TYR A 533 -3.16 14.77 -12.23
N ASP A 534 -3.30 15.89 -12.93
CA ASP A 534 -3.30 15.92 -14.39
C ASP A 534 -1.98 15.32 -14.96
N ARG A 535 -0.84 15.70 -14.37
CA ARG A 535 0.46 15.09 -14.72
C ARG A 535 0.47 13.57 -14.49
N SER A 536 -0.06 13.11 -13.35
CA SER A 536 -0.05 11.69 -12.99
C SER A 536 -0.90 10.80 -13.91
N VAL A 537 -1.87 11.40 -14.61
CA VAL A 537 -2.74 10.71 -15.59
C VAL A 537 -2.42 11.07 -17.05
N GLY A 538 -1.32 11.78 -17.30
CA GLY A 538 -0.82 12.12 -18.64
C GLY A 538 -1.65 13.17 -19.39
N LYS A 539 -2.23 14.13 -18.66
CA LYS A 539 -2.99 15.26 -19.23
C LYS A 539 -2.16 16.54 -19.29
#